data_816d45bdc2f93078862dd57757333ef5
#
_entry.id   816d45bdc2f93078862dd57757333ef5
#
_cell.length_a   1.000
_cell.length_b   1.000
_cell.length_c   1.000
_cell.angle_alpha   90.00
_cell.angle_beta   90.00
_cell.angle_gamma   90.00
#
_symmetry.space_group_name_H-M   'P 1'
#
loop_
_entity.id
_entity.type
_entity.pdbx_description
1 polymer ?
#
loop_
_entity_poly.entity_id
_entity_poly.type
_entity_poly.pdbx_seq_one_letter_code
_entity_poly.pdbx_strand_id
1 'polypeptide(L)'
;MGFEACHPAVNFIFFASVIYGAVTFKHPVFLLIADLCAFAYSVKRCGKRAVILNLSLLPLILAFSLYYSSYHHFGVTVLRKNFINNDITLESIVYGLVIGLRFATLCMWLEAMFRVVSSDKVVYLFGKVSPLLSLFLTILLRLIPRISQEATRINLAQKGIGRGSNQGNLFRRFINCLRIFSTLITWMISALALESDSMRSRGSLLRGRTAFSIYRFDNRDRAFVIALFSCITMTTMGVILGASKMWYNPRIIWRPLNEIGVLTAIGYLTLCMMPMGLELWTEYRFHAARKRGVHYDATGQ
;
A
#
# COMPACT_ATOMS: atom_id res chain seq x y z
N MET A 1 -17.66 -7.13 10.24
CA MET A 1 -17.05 -6.89 8.90
C MET A 1 -16.22 -5.61 9.00
N GLY A 2 -14.89 -5.70 8.84
CA GLY A 2 -13.96 -4.57 8.95
C GLY A 2 -13.93 -3.68 7.70
N PHE A 3 -13.01 -2.73 7.66
CA PHE A 3 -12.76 -1.83 6.52
C PHE A 3 -12.50 -2.58 5.21
N GLU A 4 -11.92 -3.77 5.29
CA GLU A 4 -11.70 -4.65 4.14
C GLU A 4 -13.00 -5.06 3.42
N ALA A 5 -14.13 -5.14 4.12
CA ALA A 5 -15.40 -5.50 3.52
C ALA A 5 -16.15 -4.33 2.86
N CYS A 6 -15.62 -3.11 2.94
CA CYS A 6 -16.20 -1.95 2.25
C CYS A 6 -16.02 -2.05 0.73
N HIS A 7 -16.84 -1.28 0.00
CA HIS A 7 -16.80 -1.26 -1.46
C HIS A 7 -15.38 -0.90 -1.97
N PRO A 8 -14.85 -1.60 -3.00
CA PRO A 8 -13.48 -1.43 -3.49
C PRO A 8 -13.09 0.02 -3.83
N ALA A 9 -14.02 0.79 -4.40
CA ALA A 9 -13.78 2.20 -4.71
C ALA A 9 -13.50 3.04 -3.46
N VAL A 10 -14.18 2.73 -2.34
CA VAL A 10 -14.01 3.45 -1.07
C VAL A 10 -12.60 3.20 -0.50
N ASN A 11 -12.17 1.93 -0.50
CA ASN A 11 -10.84 1.56 -0.06
C ASN A 11 -9.76 2.25 -0.90
N PHE A 12 -9.94 2.28 -2.22
CA PHE A 12 -8.98 2.89 -3.13
C PHE A 12 -8.88 4.40 -2.95
N ILE A 13 -10.03 5.12 -2.86
CA ILE A 13 -10.06 6.56 -2.63
C ILE A 13 -9.43 6.91 -1.28
N PHE A 14 -9.69 6.11 -0.24
CA PHE A 14 -9.06 6.30 1.06
C PHE A 14 -7.53 6.24 0.97
N PHE A 15 -6.96 5.13 0.45
CA PHE A 15 -5.51 5.00 0.35
C PHE A 15 -4.89 6.06 -0.56
N ALA A 16 -5.55 6.40 -1.69
CA ALA A 16 -5.09 7.47 -2.57
C ALA A 16 -5.03 8.82 -1.84
N SER A 17 -6.03 9.15 -1.02
CA SER A 17 -6.08 10.42 -0.27
C SER A 17 -5.02 10.50 0.82
N VAL A 18 -4.78 9.40 1.54
CA VAL A 18 -3.75 9.36 2.59
C VAL A 18 -2.34 9.41 2.00
N ILE A 19 -2.08 8.68 0.91
CA ILE A 19 -0.81 8.73 0.18
C ILE A 19 -0.59 10.14 -0.40
N TYR A 20 -1.62 10.75 -0.99
CA TYR A 20 -1.56 12.13 -1.45
C TYR A 20 -1.18 13.09 -0.33
N GLY A 21 -1.79 12.97 0.85
CA GLY A 21 -1.44 13.76 2.02
C GLY A 21 0.01 13.56 2.45
N ALA A 22 0.47 12.31 2.57
CA ALA A 22 1.85 11.99 2.95
C ALA A 22 2.90 12.57 1.96
N VAL A 23 2.58 12.65 0.67
CA VAL A 23 3.46 13.25 -0.35
C VAL A 23 3.44 14.77 -0.30
N THR A 24 2.26 15.38 -0.07
CA THR A 24 2.06 16.83 -0.21
C THR A 24 2.52 17.60 1.03
N PHE A 25 2.30 17.05 2.23
CA PHE A 25 2.66 17.73 3.46
C PHE A 25 4.18 17.78 3.67
N LYS A 26 4.71 19.00 3.90
CA LYS A 26 6.13 19.24 4.19
C LYS A 26 6.39 19.51 5.67
N HIS A 27 5.37 19.85 6.43
CA HIS A 27 5.49 20.16 7.84
C HIS A 27 5.64 18.86 8.67
N PRO A 28 6.63 18.75 9.59
CA PRO A 28 6.93 17.51 10.31
C PRO A 28 5.76 17.00 11.16
N VAL A 29 4.92 17.88 11.69
CA VAL A 29 3.75 17.48 12.50
C VAL A 29 2.77 16.62 11.69
N PHE A 30 2.48 16.97 10.44
CA PHE A 30 1.61 16.16 9.58
C PHE A 30 2.23 14.81 9.23
N LEU A 31 3.55 14.79 9.02
CA LEU A 31 4.26 13.53 8.75
C LEU A 31 4.27 12.62 9.96
N LEU A 32 4.47 13.16 11.16
CA LEU A 32 4.40 12.39 12.41
C LEU A 32 2.99 11.83 12.64
N ILE A 33 1.95 12.62 12.39
CA ILE A 33 0.56 12.13 12.46
C ILE A 33 0.36 10.96 11.49
N ALA A 34 0.79 11.12 10.24
CA ALA A 34 0.65 10.07 9.22
C ALA A 34 1.43 8.81 9.59
N ASP A 35 2.66 8.97 10.11
CA ASP A 35 3.54 7.87 10.49
C ASP A 35 2.97 7.08 11.68
N LEU A 36 2.54 7.78 12.74
CA LEU A 36 1.92 7.15 13.90
C LEU A 36 0.63 6.41 13.54
N CYS A 37 -0.21 7.01 12.70
CA CYS A 37 -1.44 6.36 12.23
C CYS A 37 -1.14 5.15 11.34
N ALA A 38 -0.16 5.27 10.42
CA ALA A 38 0.29 4.17 9.58
C ALA A 38 0.85 3.02 10.40
N PHE A 39 1.70 3.33 11.39
CA PHE A 39 2.24 2.35 12.31
C PHE A 39 1.14 1.62 13.08
N ALA A 40 0.22 2.36 13.70
CA ALA A 40 -0.89 1.78 14.48
C ALA A 40 -1.77 0.87 13.61
N TYR A 41 -2.11 1.30 12.40
CA TYR A 41 -2.93 0.52 11.47
C TYR A 41 -2.20 -0.71 10.94
N SER A 42 -0.91 -0.57 10.57
CA SER A 42 -0.06 -1.67 10.11
C SER A 42 0.09 -2.74 11.19
N VAL A 43 0.35 -2.36 12.45
CA VAL A 43 0.46 -3.29 13.58
C VAL A 43 -0.85 -4.02 13.84
N LYS A 44 -1.98 -3.33 13.75
CA LYS A 44 -3.29 -3.97 13.93
C LYS A 44 -3.57 -5.02 12.86
N ARG A 45 -3.17 -4.76 11.59
CA ARG A 45 -3.43 -5.66 10.46
C ARG A 45 -2.42 -6.81 10.33
N CYS A 46 -1.16 -6.58 10.64
CA CYS A 46 -0.06 -7.49 10.35
C CYS A 46 0.60 -8.08 11.60
N GLY A 47 0.23 -7.58 12.79
CA GLY A 47 0.75 -8.05 14.06
C GLY A 47 2.26 -7.87 14.21
N LYS A 48 2.94 -8.86 14.83
CA LYS A 48 4.38 -8.80 15.14
C LYS A 48 5.28 -8.57 13.91
N ARG A 49 4.88 -9.05 12.73
CA ARG A 49 5.67 -8.86 11.49
C ARG A 49 5.73 -7.39 11.08
N ALA A 50 4.62 -6.68 11.23
CA ALA A 50 4.59 -5.24 10.94
C ALA A 50 5.46 -4.45 11.90
N VAL A 51 5.48 -4.81 13.18
CA VAL A 51 6.36 -4.14 14.16
C VAL A 51 7.83 -4.28 13.75
N ILE A 52 8.27 -5.49 13.38
CA ILE A 52 9.65 -5.73 12.96
C ILE A 52 9.98 -4.93 11.68
N LEU A 53 9.08 -4.94 10.69
CA LEU A 53 9.26 -4.24 9.44
C LEU A 53 9.31 -2.71 9.67
N ASN A 54 8.37 -2.16 10.42
CA ASN A 54 8.32 -0.73 10.72
C ASN A 54 9.54 -0.28 11.55
N LEU A 55 9.98 -1.10 12.50
CA LEU A 55 11.17 -0.82 13.30
C LEU A 55 12.44 -0.86 12.43
N SER A 56 12.51 -1.73 11.43
CA SER A 56 13.63 -1.80 10.49
C SER A 56 13.73 -0.58 9.57
N LEU A 57 12.65 0.20 9.42
CA LEU A 57 12.68 1.46 8.68
C LEU A 57 13.42 2.59 9.44
N LEU A 58 13.46 2.55 10.77
CA LEU A 58 14.16 3.58 11.57
C LEU A 58 15.65 3.73 11.23
N PRO A 59 16.47 2.66 11.25
CA PRO A 59 17.88 2.76 10.86
C PRO A 59 18.02 3.15 9.38
N LEU A 60 17.08 2.77 8.51
CA LEU A 60 17.08 3.16 7.12
C LEU A 60 16.84 4.67 6.95
N ILE A 61 15.93 5.26 7.73
CA ILE A 61 15.68 6.72 7.75
C ILE A 61 16.94 7.46 8.16
N LEU A 62 17.61 7.02 9.22
CA LEU A 62 18.85 7.63 9.70
C LEU A 62 19.98 7.52 8.66
N ALA A 63 20.16 6.34 8.08
CA ALA A 63 21.16 6.11 7.04
C ALA A 63 20.89 6.99 5.81
N PHE A 64 19.63 7.10 5.38
CA PHE A 64 19.22 7.95 4.28
C PHE A 64 19.46 9.45 4.60
N SER A 65 19.17 9.89 5.82
CA SER A 65 19.42 11.28 6.24
C SER A 65 20.89 11.65 6.17
N LEU A 66 21.78 10.77 6.66
CA LEU A 66 23.22 10.96 6.59
C LEU A 66 23.74 10.93 5.14
N TYR A 67 23.23 10.00 4.34
CA TYR A 67 23.56 9.92 2.91
C TYR A 67 23.16 11.21 2.19
N TYR A 68 21.91 11.67 2.40
CA TYR A 68 21.38 12.88 1.78
C TYR A 68 22.22 14.12 2.14
N SER A 69 22.58 14.26 3.43
CA SER A 69 23.39 15.37 3.91
C SER A 69 24.81 15.37 3.34
N SER A 70 25.34 14.19 2.95
CA SER A 70 26.68 14.08 2.34
C SER A 70 26.73 14.62 0.91
N TYR A 71 25.60 14.67 0.21
CA TYR A 71 25.51 15.14 -1.17
C TYR A 71 24.90 16.54 -1.32
N HIS A 72 24.06 16.96 -0.37
CA HIS A 72 23.34 18.23 -0.43
C HIS A 72 23.82 19.16 0.68
N HIS A 73 24.46 20.27 0.29
CA HIS A 73 25.20 21.19 1.17
C HIS A 73 24.47 22.52 1.38
N PHE A 74 23.13 22.52 1.40
CA PHE A 74 22.38 23.72 1.70
C PHE A 74 22.26 23.91 3.21
N GLY A 75 22.27 25.16 3.65
CA GLY A 75 22.14 25.53 5.06
C GLY A 75 23.25 26.47 5.51
N VAL A 76 23.06 27.04 6.68
CA VAL A 76 23.97 28.05 7.25
C VAL A 76 24.78 27.48 8.44
N THR A 77 24.21 26.47 9.13
CA THR A 77 24.86 25.87 10.31
C THR A 77 25.72 24.67 9.90
N VAL A 78 27.01 24.90 9.72
CA VAL A 78 27.98 23.84 9.41
C VAL A 78 28.34 23.09 10.69
N LEU A 79 28.10 21.76 10.70
CA LEU A 79 28.44 20.87 11.81
C LEU A 79 29.83 20.26 11.65
N ARG A 80 30.14 19.72 10.48
CA ARG A 80 31.38 19.01 10.19
C ARG A 80 31.64 19.00 8.68
N LYS A 81 32.94 18.92 8.32
CA LYS A 81 33.34 18.61 6.94
C LYS A 81 33.40 17.09 6.70
N ASN A 82 32.86 16.65 5.57
CA ASN A 82 32.93 15.25 5.15
C ASN A 82 34.35 14.94 4.61
N PHE A 83 34.64 13.62 4.41
CA PHE A 83 35.89 13.15 3.77
C PHE A 83 36.14 13.76 2.38
N ILE A 84 35.08 14.21 1.69
CA ILE A 84 35.12 14.83 0.36
C ILE A 84 35.25 16.37 0.46
N ASN A 85 35.56 16.90 1.64
CA ASN A 85 35.66 18.34 1.94
C ASN A 85 34.33 19.13 1.77
N ASN A 86 33.19 18.46 1.81
CA ASN A 86 31.87 19.06 1.74
C ASN A 86 31.32 19.37 3.13
N ASP A 87 30.66 20.52 3.29
CA ASP A 87 30.09 20.94 4.56
C ASP A 87 28.79 20.18 4.87
N ILE A 88 28.78 19.42 5.97
CA ILE A 88 27.56 18.79 6.49
C ILE A 88 26.85 19.83 7.35
N THR A 89 25.63 20.22 6.94
CA THR A 89 24.81 21.22 7.63
C THR A 89 23.68 20.59 8.41
N LEU A 90 23.28 21.21 9.51
CA LEU A 90 22.16 20.73 10.32
C LEU A 90 20.85 20.73 9.52
N GLU A 91 20.65 21.75 8.70
CA GLU A 91 19.47 21.89 7.85
C GLU A 91 19.35 20.75 6.84
N SER A 92 20.47 20.32 6.26
CA SER A 92 20.50 19.19 5.32
C SER A 92 20.19 17.87 6.02
N ILE A 93 20.67 17.64 7.24
CA ILE A 93 20.36 16.44 8.03
C ILE A 93 18.86 16.40 8.37
N VAL A 94 18.32 17.51 8.88
CA VAL A 94 16.89 17.60 9.24
C VAL A 94 16.00 17.38 8.01
N TYR A 95 16.35 17.97 6.88
CA TYR A 95 15.60 17.77 5.65
C TYR A 95 15.70 16.33 5.15
N GLY A 96 16.88 15.71 5.21
CA GLY A 96 17.06 14.29 4.90
C GLY A 96 16.23 13.38 5.80
N LEU A 97 16.12 13.71 7.10
CA LEU A 97 15.26 12.97 8.04
C LEU A 97 13.79 13.11 7.68
N VAL A 98 13.32 14.30 7.30
CA VAL A 98 11.94 14.53 6.86
C VAL A 98 11.62 13.75 5.60
N ILE A 99 12.53 13.68 4.61
CA ILE A 99 12.34 12.87 3.40
C ILE A 99 12.33 11.38 3.74
N GLY A 100 13.26 10.94 4.61
CA GLY A 100 13.32 9.56 5.08
C GLY A 100 12.04 9.12 5.81
N LEU A 101 11.53 9.97 6.70
CA LEU A 101 10.27 9.73 7.41
C LEU A 101 9.09 9.65 6.44
N ARG A 102 9.03 10.55 5.45
CA ARG A 102 8.00 10.50 4.39
C ARG A 102 8.05 9.20 3.62
N PHE A 103 9.24 8.74 3.25
CA PHE A 103 9.40 7.47 2.55
C PHE A 103 8.94 6.29 3.42
N ALA A 104 9.27 6.26 4.70
CA ALA A 104 8.82 5.23 5.63
C ALA A 104 7.29 5.23 5.77
N THR A 105 6.67 6.40 5.94
CA THR A 105 5.22 6.55 6.00
C THR A 105 4.55 6.00 4.73
N LEU A 106 5.10 6.30 3.55
CA LEU A 106 4.60 5.76 2.28
C LEU A 106 4.72 4.24 2.22
N CYS A 107 5.85 3.67 2.64
CA CYS A 107 6.03 2.22 2.69
C CYS A 107 5.00 1.54 3.60
N MET A 108 4.75 2.09 4.79
CA MET A 108 3.76 1.56 5.73
C MET A 108 2.33 1.62 5.16
N TRP A 109 1.94 2.73 4.53
CA TRP A 109 0.61 2.84 3.90
C TRP A 109 0.46 1.95 2.68
N LEU A 110 1.52 1.78 1.88
CA LEU A 110 1.51 0.84 0.75
C LEU A 110 1.39 -0.61 1.22
N GLU A 111 2.11 -1.01 2.28
CA GLU A 111 1.95 -2.34 2.88
C GLU A 111 0.51 -2.58 3.32
N ALA A 112 -0.08 -1.62 4.03
CA ALA A 112 -1.47 -1.70 4.46
C ALA A 112 -2.44 -1.76 3.27
N MET A 113 -2.19 -0.98 2.23
CA MET A 113 -2.99 -0.98 0.99
C MET A 113 -2.97 -2.34 0.31
N PHE A 114 -1.80 -2.96 0.12
CA PHE A 114 -1.69 -4.27 -0.53
C PHE A 114 -2.39 -5.39 0.24
N ARG A 115 -2.60 -5.23 1.54
CA ARG A 115 -3.35 -6.20 2.33
C ARG A 115 -4.85 -6.01 2.30
N VAL A 116 -5.32 -4.77 2.20
CA VAL A 116 -6.75 -4.44 2.16
C VAL A 116 -7.32 -4.56 0.74
N VAL A 117 -6.54 -4.13 -0.25
CA VAL A 117 -6.92 -4.16 -1.66
C VAL A 117 -6.51 -5.50 -2.26
N SER A 118 -7.41 -6.48 -2.20
CA SER A 118 -7.21 -7.78 -2.85
C SER A 118 -7.23 -7.65 -4.37
N SER A 119 -6.62 -8.63 -5.04
CA SER A 119 -6.61 -8.70 -6.51
C SER A 119 -8.00 -8.64 -7.13
N ASP A 120 -8.99 -9.26 -6.49
CA ASP A 120 -10.39 -9.26 -6.97
C ASP A 120 -11.01 -7.86 -6.94
N LYS A 121 -10.66 -7.04 -5.95
CA LYS A 121 -11.12 -5.64 -5.86
C LYS A 121 -10.55 -4.78 -6.97
N VAL A 122 -9.28 -5.01 -7.32
CA VAL A 122 -8.62 -4.33 -8.44
C VAL A 122 -9.33 -4.68 -9.75
N VAL A 123 -9.58 -5.97 -10.00
CA VAL A 123 -10.32 -6.42 -11.20
C VAL A 123 -11.71 -5.80 -11.27
N TYR A 124 -12.43 -5.75 -10.14
CA TYR A 124 -13.75 -5.15 -10.09
C TYR A 124 -13.73 -3.65 -10.43
N LEU A 125 -12.75 -2.91 -9.91
CA LEU A 125 -12.62 -1.48 -10.14
C LEU A 125 -12.39 -1.18 -11.63
N PHE A 126 -11.45 -1.92 -12.25
CA PHE A 126 -11.16 -1.78 -13.68
C PHE A 126 -12.29 -2.31 -14.58
N GLY A 127 -13.07 -3.25 -14.10
CA GLY A 127 -14.22 -3.80 -14.83
C GLY A 127 -15.31 -2.79 -15.15
N LYS A 128 -15.47 -1.78 -14.31
CA LYS A 128 -16.39 -0.66 -14.57
C LYS A 128 -15.91 0.28 -15.66
N VAL A 129 -14.58 0.42 -15.82
CA VAL A 129 -13.98 1.32 -16.81
C VAL A 129 -13.94 0.66 -18.18
N SER A 130 -13.50 -0.60 -18.25
CA SER A 130 -13.41 -1.37 -19.49
C SER A 130 -13.62 -2.87 -19.21
N PRO A 131 -14.66 -3.49 -19.80
CA PRO A 131 -14.89 -4.93 -19.66
C PRO A 131 -13.74 -5.77 -20.21
N LEU A 132 -13.05 -5.28 -21.27
CA LEU A 132 -11.88 -5.94 -21.85
C LEU A 132 -10.69 -5.95 -20.88
N LEU A 133 -10.43 -4.82 -20.21
CA LEU A 133 -9.37 -4.70 -19.23
C LEU A 133 -9.59 -5.60 -18.01
N SER A 134 -10.83 -5.69 -17.53
CA SER A 134 -11.21 -6.59 -16.44
C SER A 134 -10.95 -8.05 -16.80
N LEU A 135 -11.32 -8.45 -18.00
CA LEU A 135 -11.08 -9.81 -18.50
C LEU A 135 -9.58 -10.10 -18.58
N PHE A 136 -8.81 -9.19 -19.17
CA PHE A 136 -7.36 -9.30 -19.26
C PHE A 136 -6.70 -9.42 -17.88
N LEU A 137 -7.09 -8.56 -16.93
CA LEU A 137 -6.58 -8.59 -15.56
C LEU A 137 -6.94 -9.90 -14.85
N THR A 138 -8.16 -10.40 -15.04
CA THR A 138 -8.60 -11.66 -14.45
C THR A 138 -7.75 -12.83 -14.94
N ILE A 139 -7.45 -12.86 -16.25
CA ILE A 139 -6.58 -13.89 -16.84
C ILE A 139 -5.16 -13.78 -16.27
N LEU A 140 -4.60 -12.58 -16.24
CA LEU A 140 -3.25 -12.34 -15.71
C LEU A 140 -3.12 -12.77 -14.25
N LEU A 141 -4.04 -12.35 -13.40
CA LEU A 141 -4.00 -12.69 -11.98
C LEU A 141 -4.18 -14.19 -11.71
N ARG A 142 -4.93 -14.88 -12.55
CA ARG A 142 -5.08 -16.34 -12.51
C ARG A 142 -3.85 -17.06 -13.03
N LEU A 143 -3.14 -16.45 -13.98
CA LEU A 143 -1.96 -17.03 -14.60
C LEU A 143 -0.76 -17.05 -13.64
N ILE A 144 -0.59 -16.00 -12.77
CA ILE A 144 0.54 -15.89 -11.84
C ILE A 144 0.71 -17.13 -10.95
N PRO A 145 -0.31 -17.62 -10.19
CA PRO A 145 -0.15 -18.82 -9.37
C PRO A 145 0.06 -20.08 -10.22
N ARG A 146 -0.51 -20.13 -11.41
CA ARG A 146 -0.36 -21.24 -12.35
C ARG A 146 1.08 -21.35 -12.88
N ILE A 147 1.69 -20.21 -13.24
CA ILE A 147 3.10 -20.13 -13.66
C ILE A 147 4.02 -20.65 -12.56
N SER A 148 3.80 -20.24 -11.30
CA SER A 148 4.59 -20.68 -10.15
C SER A 148 4.54 -22.20 -9.94
N GLN A 149 3.34 -22.79 -10.04
CA GLN A 149 3.16 -24.24 -9.94
C GLN A 149 3.82 -24.98 -11.08
N GLU A 150 3.69 -24.50 -12.30
CA GLU A 150 4.27 -25.15 -13.49
C GLU A 150 5.80 -25.00 -13.51
N ALA A 151 6.34 -23.86 -13.10
CA ALA A 151 7.79 -23.69 -12.92
C ALA A 151 8.37 -24.72 -11.94
N THR A 152 7.64 -25.01 -10.86
CA THR A 152 8.04 -26.03 -9.89
C THR A 152 8.00 -27.43 -10.51
N ARG A 153 6.96 -27.76 -11.27
CA ARG A 153 6.83 -29.05 -11.98
C ARG A 153 7.95 -29.25 -12.99
N ILE A 154 8.21 -28.25 -13.85
CA ILE A 154 9.28 -28.29 -14.84
C ILE A 154 10.63 -28.46 -14.15
N ASN A 155 10.88 -27.72 -13.06
CA ASN A 155 12.13 -27.85 -12.30
C ASN A 155 12.29 -29.23 -11.68
N LEU A 156 11.22 -29.83 -11.16
CA LEU A 156 11.25 -31.20 -10.63
C LEU A 156 11.56 -32.23 -11.72
N ALA A 157 10.94 -32.10 -12.90
CA ALA A 157 11.22 -32.96 -14.05
C ALA A 157 12.68 -32.81 -14.53
N GLN A 158 13.19 -31.59 -14.60
CA GLN A 158 14.58 -31.30 -14.95
C GLN A 158 15.57 -31.80 -13.88
N LYS A 159 15.21 -31.79 -12.61
CA LYS A 159 16.01 -32.39 -11.52
C LYS A 159 16.16 -33.90 -11.70
N GLY A 160 15.13 -34.60 -12.15
CA GLY A 160 15.19 -36.04 -12.43
C GLY A 160 16.22 -36.42 -13.49
N ILE A 161 16.52 -35.51 -14.42
CA ILE A 161 17.51 -35.70 -15.51
C ILE A 161 18.91 -35.11 -15.12
N GLY A 162 19.07 -34.64 -13.88
CA GLY A 162 20.34 -34.00 -13.45
C GLY A 162 20.54 -32.57 -13.92
N ARG A 163 19.48 -31.89 -14.42
CA ARG A 163 19.48 -30.53 -14.97
C ARG A 163 18.64 -29.53 -14.18
N GLY A 164 18.41 -29.78 -12.91
CA GLY A 164 17.65 -28.88 -12.04
C GLY A 164 18.35 -27.55 -11.79
N SER A 165 17.59 -26.53 -11.38
CA SER A 165 18.08 -25.17 -11.10
C SER A 165 19.23 -25.10 -10.09
N ASN A 166 19.30 -26.05 -9.17
CA ASN A 166 20.33 -26.11 -8.12
C ASN A 166 21.44 -27.14 -8.38
N GLN A 167 21.48 -27.77 -9.55
CA GLN A 167 22.43 -28.83 -9.87
C GLN A 167 23.57 -28.31 -10.76
N GLY A 168 24.80 -28.67 -10.41
CA GLY A 168 26.01 -28.32 -11.15
C GLY A 168 26.70 -27.05 -10.68
N ASN A 169 27.70 -26.60 -11.43
CA ASN A 169 28.48 -25.40 -11.16
C ASN A 169 27.63 -24.13 -11.44
N LEU A 170 28.03 -22.97 -10.94
CA LEU A 170 27.28 -21.69 -11.08
C LEU A 170 26.87 -21.41 -12.55
N PHE A 171 27.79 -21.62 -13.50
CA PHE A 171 27.49 -21.45 -14.91
C PHE A 171 26.44 -22.44 -15.43
N ARG A 172 26.54 -23.71 -15.03
CA ARG A 172 25.56 -24.75 -15.39
C ARG A 172 24.17 -24.45 -14.75
N ARG A 173 24.14 -23.96 -13.53
CA ARG A 173 22.88 -23.53 -12.88
C ARG A 173 22.20 -22.42 -13.67
N PHE A 174 22.96 -21.44 -14.13
CA PHE A 174 22.43 -20.36 -14.96
C PHE A 174 21.82 -20.88 -16.26
N ILE A 175 22.52 -21.75 -16.97
CA ILE A 175 22.02 -22.38 -18.20
C ILE A 175 20.79 -23.24 -17.94
N ASN A 176 20.75 -23.99 -16.84
CA ASN A 176 19.57 -24.77 -16.44
C ASN A 176 18.36 -23.85 -16.13
N CYS A 177 18.57 -22.74 -15.42
CA CYS A 177 17.52 -21.75 -15.20
C CYS A 177 16.97 -21.16 -16.50
N LEU A 178 17.83 -20.80 -17.45
CA LEU A 178 17.41 -20.31 -18.77
C LEU A 178 16.60 -21.36 -19.54
N ARG A 179 16.98 -22.62 -19.45
CA ARG A 179 16.25 -23.73 -20.10
C ARG A 179 14.86 -23.91 -19.48
N ILE A 180 14.78 -23.92 -18.14
CA ILE A 180 13.49 -23.99 -17.40
C ILE A 180 12.62 -22.80 -17.79
N PHE A 181 13.19 -21.61 -17.86
CA PHE A 181 12.48 -20.38 -18.25
C PHE A 181 11.96 -20.45 -19.70
N SER A 182 12.78 -20.93 -20.65
CA SER A 182 12.36 -21.12 -22.03
C SER A 182 11.20 -22.10 -22.15
N THR A 183 11.28 -23.25 -21.46
CA THR A 183 10.19 -24.23 -21.42
C THR A 183 8.92 -23.66 -20.82
N LEU A 184 9.07 -22.85 -19.76
CA LEU A 184 7.95 -22.17 -19.09
C LEU A 184 7.25 -21.18 -20.03
N ILE A 185 8.01 -20.39 -20.82
CA ILE A 185 7.44 -19.47 -21.80
C ILE A 185 6.64 -20.24 -22.86
N THR A 186 7.21 -21.31 -23.41
CA THR A 186 6.50 -22.14 -24.40
C THR A 186 5.20 -22.70 -23.84
N TRP A 187 5.21 -23.23 -22.62
CA TRP A 187 4.01 -23.68 -21.93
C TRP A 187 3.00 -22.54 -21.72
N MET A 188 3.48 -21.35 -21.31
CA MET A 188 2.61 -20.19 -21.07
C MET A 188 1.88 -19.74 -22.35
N ILE A 189 2.58 -19.68 -23.48
CA ILE A 189 1.99 -19.34 -24.78
C ILE A 189 0.90 -20.36 -25.15
N SER A 190 1.21 -21.65 -25.01
CA SER A 190 0.25 -22.73 -25.28
C SER A 190 -0.98 -22.66 -24.38
N ALA A 191 -0.78 -22.39 -23.09
CA ALA A 191 -1.85 -22.25 -22.12
C ALA A 191 -2.77 -21.05 -22.42
N LEU A 192 -2.18 -19.92 -22.84
CA LEU A 192 -2.97 -18.73 -23.23
C LEU A 192 -3.76 -18.96 -24.52
N ALA A 193 -3.19 -19.67 -25.49
CA ALA A 193 -3.90 -20.04 -26.72
C ALA A 193 -5.14 -20.91 -26.40
N LEU A 194 -4.97 -21.97 -25.61
CA LEU A 194 -6.08 -22.84 -25.18
C LEU A 194 -7.15 -22.08 -24.38
N GLU A 195 -6.74 -21.15 -23.50
CA GLU A 195 -7.68 -20.33 -22.74
C GLU A 195 -8.46 -19.36 -23.65
N SER A 196 -7.80 -18.78 -24.65
CA SER A 196 -8.43 -17.95 -25.68
C SER A 196 -9.48 -18.71 -26.47
N ASP A 197 -9.18 -19.92 -26.93
CA ASP A 197 -10.10 -20.76 -27.68
C ASP A 197 -11.31 -21.20 -26.83
N SER A 198 -11.06 -21.57 -25.58
CA SER A 198 -12.11 -21.86 -24.61
C SER A 198 -13.03 -20.66 -24.34
N MET A 199 -12.50 -19.45 -24.30
CA MET A 199 -13.31 -18.24 -24.14
C MET A 199 -14.11 -17.92 -25.39
N ARG A 200 -13.55 -18.12 -26.57
CA ARG A 200 -14.25 -17.94 -27.84
C ARG A 200 -15.45 -18.86 -27.94
N SER A 201 -15.28 -20.14 -27.60
CA SER A 201 -16.38 -21.13 -27.64
C SER A 201 -17.52 -20.79 -26.67
N ARG A 202 -17.21 -20.10 -25.56
CA ARG A 202 -18.19 -19.59 -24.57
C ARG A 202 -18.84 -18.26 -24.97
N GLY A 203 -18.57 -17.73 -26.16
CA GLY A 203 -19.16 -16.48 -26.63
C GLY A 203 -18.61 -15.22 -26.00
N SER A 204 -17.35 -15.24 -25.47
CA SER A 204 -16.77 -14.09 -24.79
C SER A 204 -16.62 -12.84 -25.65
N LEU A 205 -16.66 -12.98 -27.00
CA LEU A 205 -16.57 -11.89 -27.98
C LEU A 205 -17.93 -11.30 -28.37
N LEU A 206 -19.06 -11.90 -27.92
CA LEU A 206 -20.41 -11.42 -28.25
C LEU A 206 -20.68 -10.07 -27.57
N ARG A 207 -21.39 -9.18 -28.30
CA ARG A 207 -21.84 -7.89 -27.76
C ARG A 207 -22.90 -8.09 -26.68
N GLY A 208 -22.94 -7.23 -25.68
CA GLY A 208 -23.91 -7.28 -24.58
C GLY A 208 -23.47 -8.10 -23.37
N ARG A 209 -22.19 -8.43 -23.27
CA ARG A 209 -21.63 -9.10 -22.10
C ARG A 209 -21.74 -8.22 -20.86
N THR A 210 -22.36 -8.77 -19.80
CA THR A 210 -22.43 -8.15 -18.47
C THR A 210 -21.42 -8.81 -17.53
N ALA A 211 -20.76 -8.02 -16.68
CA ALA A 211 -19.91 -8.54 -15.63
C ALA A 211 -20.73 -8.75 -14.35
N PHE A 212 -20.59 -9.91 -13.71
CA PHE A 212 -21.21 -10.15 -12.41
C PHE A 212 -20.57 -9.25 -11.34
N SER A 213 -21.40 -8.43 -10.70
CA SER A 213 -20.96 -7.53 -9.64
C SER A 213 -21.18 -8.18 -8.27
N ILE A 214 -20.07 -8.57 -7.62
CA ILE A 214 -20.08 -9.15 -6.28
C ILE A 214 -20.28 -8.06 -5.20
N TYR A 215 -19.78 -6.85 -5.47
CA TYR A 215 -19.79 -5.76 -4.50
C TYR A 215 -21.04 -4.89 -4.68
N ARG A 216 -21.81 -4.73 -3.59
CA ARG A 216 -22.94 -3.80 -3.50
C ARG A 216 -22.57 -2.62 -2.62
N PHE A 217 -23.12 -1.47 -2.95
CA PHE A 217 -22.88 -0.23 -2.21
C PHE A 217 -23.93 -0.09 -1.12
N ASP A 218 -23.53 -0.32 0.13
CA ASP A 218 -24.40 -0.30 1.31
C ASP A 218 -24.54 1.09 1.93
N ASN A 219 -25.53 1.29 2.79
CA ASN A 219 -25.72 2.54 3.54
C ASN A 219 -24.53 2.89 4.43
N ARG A 220 -23.82 1.88 4.92
CA ARG A 220 -22.57 2.05 5.67
C ARG A 220 -21.48 2.66 4.81
N ASP A 221 -21.36 2.21 3.57
CA ASP A 221 -20.36 2.73 2.61
C ASP A 221 -20.69 4.18 2.25
N ARG A 222 -21.97 4.55 2.15
CA ARG A 222 -22.41 5.95 1.93
C ARG A 222 -21.98 6.87 3.06
N ALA A 223 -22.24 6.49 4.30
CA ALA A 223 -21.83 7.28 5.46
C ALA A 223 -20.30 7.45 5.53
N PHE A 224 -19.57 6.38 5.27
CA PHE A 224 -18.12 6.41 5.23
C PHE A 224 -17.59 7.33 4.12
N VAL A 225 -18.18 7.27 2.93
CA VAL A 225 -17.80 8.13 1.78
C VAL A 225 -18.04 9.60 2.09
N ILE A 226 -19.17 9.96 2.70
CA ILE A 226 -19.47 11.35 3.08
C ILE A 226 -18.42 11.87 4.05
N ALA A 227 -18.11 11.10 5.11
CA ALA A 227 -17.09 11.46 6.07
C ALA A 227 -15.68 11.55 5.42
N LEU A 228 -15.37 10.64 4.54
CA LEU A 228 -14.09 10.62 3.80
C LEU A 228 -13.93 11.86 2.91
N PHE A 229 -14.96 12.21 2.13
CA PHE A 229 -14.91 13.42 1.31
C PHE A 229 -14.84 14.70 2.14
N SER A 230 -15.54 14.77 3.27
CA SER A 230 -15.45 15.89 4.21
C SER A 230 -14.00 16.05 4.73
N CYS A 231 -13.35 14.96 5.13
CA CYS A 231 -11.94 15.01 5.56
C CYS A 231 -11.00 15.39 4.42
N ILE A 232 -11.21 14.85 3.21
CA ILE A 232 -10.40 15.19 2.03
C ILE A 232 -10.54 16.68 1.69
N THR A 233 -11.74 17.22 1.65
CA THR A 233 -11.96 18.66 1.36
C THR A 233 -11.31 19.54 2.41
N MET A 234 -11.40 19.18 3.68
CA MET A 234 -10.76 19.90 4.78
C MET A 234 -9.22 19.87 4.66
N THR A 235 -8.65 18.72 4.35
CA THR A 235 -7.18 18.58 4.19
C THR A 235 -6.68 19.28 2.93
N THR A 236 -7.36 19.17 1.80
CA THR A 236 -6.97 19.84 0.56
C THR A 236 -7.10 21.36 0.66
N MET A 237 -8.15 21.86 1.34
CA MET A 237 -8.29 23.29 1.60
C MET A 237 -7.13 23.83 2.44
N GLY A 238 -6.72 23.09 3.48
CA GLY A 238 -5.56 23.43 4.29
C GLY A 238 -4.24 23.48 3.48
N VAL A 239 -4.06 22.57 2.53
CA VAL A 239 -2.89 22.58 1.62
C VAL A 239 -2.92 23.82 0.74
N ILE A 240 -4.06 24.17 0.15
CA ILE A 240 -4.23 25.35 -0.72
C ILE A 240 -3.95 26.63 0.06
N LEU A 241 -4.45 26.75 1.28
CA LEU A 241 -4.21 27.89 2.17
C LEU A 241 -2.78 27.95 2.73
N GLY A 242 -1.95 26.94 2.40
CA GLY A 242 -0.53 26.93 2.76
C GLY A 242 -0.25 26.56 4.21
N ALA A 243 -1.21 25.94 4.91
CA ALA A 243 -1.07 25.50 6.30
C ALA A 243 0.06 24.48 6.54
N SER A 244 0.48 23.77 5.49
CA SER A 244 1.54 22.75 5.54
C SER A 244 2.89 23.23 5.02
N LYS A 245 3.03 24.52 4.65
CA LYS A 245 4.27 25.04 4.07
C LYS A 245 5.35 25.20 5.14
N MET A 246 6.46 24.54 4.94
CA MET A 246 7.68 24.70 5.73
C MET A 246 8.87 24.83 4.78
N TRP A 247 9.81 25.71 5.13
CA TRP A 247 11.03 25.97 4.36
C TRP A 247 12.23 25.44 5.10
N TYR A 248 13.03 24.63 4.42
CA TYR A 248 14.25 24.04 4.96
C TYR A 248 15.52 24.63 4.36
N ASN A 249 15.40 25.39 3.25
CA ASN A 249 16.51 25.97 2.51
C ASN A 249 16.28 27.49 2.34
N PRO A 250 17.23 28.40 2.64
CA PRO A 250 18.57 28.14 3.18
C PRO A 250 18.60 27.97 4.71
N ARG A 251 17.53 28.33 5.41
CA ARG A 251 17.36 28.18 6.87
C ARG A 251 16.06 27.46 7.19
N ILE A 252 16.05 26.77 8.31
CA ILE A 252 14.81 26.16 8.83
C ILE A 252 13.92 27.29 9.35
N ILE A 253 12.87 27.62 8.60
CA ILE A 253 11.86 28.59 9.04
C ILE A 253 10.70 27.79 9.62
N TRP A 254 10.70 27.68 10.94
CA TRP A 254 9.60 27.06 11.66
C TRP A 254 8.40 28.02 11.67
N ARG A 255 7.34 27.66 10.99
CA ARG A 255 6.06 28.36 11.13
C ARG A 255 5.21 27.60 12.14
N PRO A 256 4.81 28.22 13.25
CA PRO A 256 3.83 27.61 14.16
C PRO A 256 2.52 27.35 13.40
N LEU A 257 1.85 26.29 13.81
CA LEU A 257 0.54 25.95 13.20
C LEU A 257 -0.46 27.06 13.58
N ASN A 258 -0.94 27.79 12.56
CA ASN A 258 -2.06 28.71 12.73
C ASN A 258 -3.35 27.91 12.99
N GLU A 259 -4.44 28.57 13.37
CA GLU A 259 -5.75 27.92 13.59
C GLU A 259 -6.18 27.04 12.42
N ILE A 260 -5.97 27.52 11.18
CA ILE A 260 -6.20 26.73 9.95
C ILE A 260 -5.28 25.49 9.89
N GLY A 261 -4.04 25.63 10.35
CA GLY A 261 -3.08 24.52 10.41
C GLY A 261 -3.52 23.45 11.41
N VAL A 262 -3.99 23.84 12.58
CA VAL A 262 -4.50 22.92 13.59
C VAL A 262 -5.77 22.22 13.09
N LEU A 263 -6.69 22.96 12.48
CA LEU A 263 -7.91 22.39 11.90
C LEU A 263 -7.57 21.36 10.80
N THR A 264 -6.63 21.68 9.93
CA THR A 264 -6.14 20.77 8.90
C THR A 264 -5.48 19.53 9.48
N ALA A 265 -4.71 19.67 10.58
CA ALA A 265 -4.07 18.55 11.27
C ALA A 265 -5.11 17.61 11.89
N ILE A 266 -6.18 18.14 12.50
CA ILE A 266 -7.29 17.36 13.01
C ILE A 266 -8.02 16.63 11.87
N GLY A 267 -8.29 17.33 10.75
CA GLY A 267 -8.90 16.70 9.56
C GLY A 267 -8.04 15.58 8.98
N TYR A 268 -6.73 15.74 8.94
CA TYR A 268 -5.82 14.72 8.45
C TYR A 268 -5.69 13.54 9.41
N LEU A 269 -5.65 13.81 10.71
CA LEU A 269 -5.64 12.77 11.75
C LEU A 269 -6.92 11.93 11.69
N THR A 270 -8.09 12.58 11.59
CA THR A 270 -9.37 11.88 11.44
C THR A 270 -9.41 11.05 10.17
N LEU A 271 -8.90 11.57 9.04
CA LEU A 271 -8.77 10.83 7.80
C LEU A 271 -7.94 9.55 7.99
N CYS A 272 -6.74 9.66 8.55
CA CYS A 272 -5.84 8.53 8.76
C CYS A 272 -6.39 7.48 9.74
N MET A 273 -7.14 7.91 10.76
CA MET A 273 -7.71 7.03 11.78
C MET A 273 -9.04 6.38 11.38
N MET A 274 -9.68 6.82 10.29
CA MET A 274 -10.98 6.29 9.83
C MET A 274 -11.06 4.77 9.73
N PRO A 275 -10.13 4.07 9.06
CA PRO A 275 -10.22 2.61 8.91
C PRO A 275 -10.06 1.90 10.26
N MET A 276 -9.17 2.41 11.12
CA MET A 276 -8.95 1.86 12.44
C MET A 276 -10.19 2.06 13.34
N GLY A 277 -10.80 3.23 13.28
CA GLY A 277 -12.04 3.52 14.00
C GLY A 277 -13.19 2.60 13.59
N LEU A 278 -13.36 2.36 12.30
CA LEU A 278 -14.38 1.46 11.77
C LEU A 278 -14.12 0.01 12.19
N GLU A 279 -12.88 -0.45 12.21
CA GLU A 279 -12.54 -1.81 12.66
C GLU A 279 -12.77 -1.98 14.16
N LEU A 280 -12.36 -1.01 14.99
CA LEU A 280 -12.60 -1.03 16.43
C LEU A 280 -14.09 -1.01 16.78
N TRP A 281 -14.86 -0.18 16.07
CA TRP A 281 -16.30 -0.12 16.26
C TRP A 281 -17.02 -1.41 15.90
N THR A 282 -16.61 -2.05 14.80
CA THR A 282 -17.16 -3.36 14.40
C THR A 282 -16.78 -4.46 15.38
N GLU A 283 -15.56 -4.50 15.87
CA GLU A 283 -15.12 -5.44 16.90
C GLU A 283 -15.93 -5.25 18.20
N TYR A 284 -16.08 -4.01 18.64
CA TYR A 284 -16.89 -3.69 19.82
C TYR A 284 -18.34 -4.18 19.68
N ARG A 285 -18.97 -3.92 18.54
CA ARG A 285 -20.34 -4.42 18.27
C ARG A 285 -20.41 -5.94 18.26
N PHE A 286 -19.42 -6.62 17.67
CA PHE A 286 -19.37 -8.09 17.71
C PHE A 286 -19.23 -8.63 19.13
N HIS A 287 -18.35 -8.04 19.93
CA HIS A 287 -18.19 -8.43 21.33
C HIS A 287 -19.45 -8.17 22.15
N ALA A 288 -20.13 -7.05 21.93
CA ALA A 288 -21.39 -6.73 22.60
C ALA A 288 -22.51 -7.69 22.20
N ALA A 289 -22.61 -8.05 20.91
CA ALA A 289 -23.58 -9.03 20.44
C ALA A 289 -23.32 -10.43 21.00
N ARG A 290 -22.05 -10.85 21.06
CA ARG A 290 -21.65 -12.14 21.61
C ARG A 290 -22.00 -12.24 23.11
N LYS A 291 -21.74 -11.18 23.89
CA LYS A 291 -22.13 -11.14 25.30
C LYS A 291 -23.66 -11.28 25.49
N ARG A 292 -24.45 -10.65 24.64
CA ARG A 292 -25.91 -10.79 24.67
C ARG A 292 -26.37 -12.19 24.29
N GLY A 293 -25.77 -12.82 23.25
CA GLY A 293 -26.09 -14.18 22.83
C GLY A 293 -25.77 -15.23 23.90
N VAL A 294 -24.60 -15.11 24.56
CA VAL A 294 -24.23 -16.01 25.69
C VAL A 294 -25.17 -15.86 26.87
N HIS A 295 -25.71 -14.66 27.10
CA HIS A 295 -26.71 -14.45 28.18
C HIS A 295 -28.06 -15.09 27.84
N TYR A 296 -28.42 -15.17 26.56
CA TYR A 296 -29.66 -15.82 26.09
C TYR A 296 -29.58 -17.35 26.23
N ASP A 297 -28.41 -17.94 25.90
CA ASP A 297 -28.17 -19.40 26.07
C ASP A 297 -28.04 -19.82 27.53
N ALA A 298 -27.54 -18.93 28.42
CA ALA A 298 -27.38 -19.20 29.84
C ALA A 298 -28.67 -19.10 30.63
N THR A 299 -29.67 -18.36 30.15
CA THR A 299 -30.97 -18.16 30.84
C THR A 299 -32.02 -19.19 30.41
N GLY A 300 -31.72 -20.08 29.44
CA GLY A 300 -32.54 -21.28 29.17
C GLY A 300 -33.99 -21.00 28.77
N GLN A 301 -34.28 -19.83 28.19
CA GLN A 301 -35.61 -19.49 27.67
C GLN A 301 -35.53 -18.97 26.25
#